data_e5cb091f845a75420a249616efe11457
#
_entry.id   e5cb091f845a75420a249616efe11457
#
_cell.length_a   1.000
_cell.length_b   1.000
_cell.length_c   1.000
_cell.angle_alpha   90.00
_cell.angle_beta   90.00
_cell.angle_gamma   90.00
#
_symmetry.space_group_name_H-M   'P 1'
#
loop_
_entity.id
_entity.type
_entity.pdbx_description
1 polymer ?
#
loop_
_entity_poly.entity_id
_entity_poly.type
_entity_poly.pdbx_seq_one_letter_code
_entity_poly.pdbx_strand_id
1 'polypeptide(L)'
;MSAGKAAIPTKVICMKLGLTTATLAVALLLCGCAQTRVHKGVVIDPQLASAIQPGVDNKDSVEKALGRPTFVGQFTPNDWYYVSRDVNQVAFRNPRVTKQTVMIVRFDSKGNVASVSRTGKELVMNVAPNHRETPTLGRKRSFFEELFGNIGQVGAPGLPGQPTPGGGGPY
;
A
#
# COMPACT_ATOMS: atom_id res chain seq x y z
N MET A 1 50.73 10.21 50.94
CA MET A 1 50.02 9.21 50.12
C MET A 1 49.52 9.95 48.87
N SER A 2 50.29 9.84 47.79
CA SER A 2 49.99 10.54 46.53
C SER A 2 49.29 9.57 45.57
N ALA A 3 48.02 9.82 45.25
CA ALA A 3 47.25 9.04 44.29
C ALA A 3 47.65 9.46 42.87
N GLY A 4 48.40 8.60 42.19
CA GLY A 4 48.79 8.78 40.80
C GLY A 4 47.57 8.69 39.88
N LYS A 5 47.17 9.82 39.29
CA LYS A 5 46.12 9.89 38.28
C LYS A 5 46.67 9.31 36.96
N ALA A 6 46.32 8.07 36.67
CA ALA A 6 46.69 7.43 35.39
C ALA A 6 46.05 8.21 34.23
N ALA A 7 46.85 8.91 33.44
CA ALA A 7 46.41 9.60 32.24
C ALA A 7 46.12 8.53 31.13
N ILE A 8 44.88 8.38 30.77
CA ILE A 8 44.49 7.48 29.66
C ILE A 8 44.97 8.15 28.35
N PRO A 9 45.76 7.44 27.51
CA PRO A 9 46.30 8.04 26.28
C PRO A 9 45.19 8.40 25.30
N THR A 10 45.21 9.63 24.85
CA THR A 10 44.21 10.24 23.93
C THR A 10 43.91 9.38 22.69
N LYS A 11 44.89 8.62 22.20
CA LYS A 11 44.77 7.69 21.10
C LYS A 11 43.75 6.55 21.38
N VAL A 12 43.68 6.04 22.58
CA VAL A 12 42.76 4.95 22.98
C VAL A 12 41.34 5.48 23.08
N ILE A 13 41.16 6.74 23.47
CA ILE A 13 39.83 7.38 23.53
C ILE A 13 39.28 7.62 22.13
N CYS A 14 40.08 8.15 21.20
CA CYS A 14 39.67 8.35 19.80
C CYS A 14 39.33 7.04 19.08
N MET A 15 40.11 5.96 19.34
CA MET A 15 39.86 4.66 18.74
C MET A 15 38.59 4.01 19.26
N LYS A 16 38.32 4.12 20.57
CA LYS A 16 37.06 3.62 21.17
C LYS A 16 35.85 4.44 20.70
N LEU A 17 35.98 5.74 20.58
CA LEU A 17 34.91 6.62 20.10
C LEU A 17 34.56 6.32 18.63
N GLY A 18 35.55 6.10 17.76
CA GLY A 18 35.35 5.70 16.38
C GLY A 18 34.67 4.34 16.24
N LEU A 19 35.01 3.38 17.10
CA LEU A 19 34.41 2.03 17.09
C LEU A 19 32.95 2.08 17.56
N THR A 20 32.62 2.90 18.58
CA THR A 20 31.24 3.04 19.08
C THR A 20 30.33 3.76 18.09
N THR A 21 30.84 4.77 17.37
CA THR A 21 30.07 5.44 16.32
C THR A 21 29.82 4.53 15.11
N ALA A 22 30.79 3.72 14.73
CA ALA A 22 30.62 2.73 13.66
C ALA A 22 29.58 1.65 14.03
N THR A 23 29.62 1.11 15.25
CA THR A 23 28.63 0.13 15.71
C THR A 23 27.23 0.72 15.81
N LEU A 24 27.08 1.97 16.24
CA LEU A 24 25.79 2.66 16.30
C LEU A 24 25.21 2.87 14.88
N ALA A 25 26.06 3.25 13.92
CA ALA A 25 25.65 3.45 12.54
C ALA A 25 25.18 2.13 11.88
N VAL A 26 25.88 1.02 12.13
CA VAL A 26 25.49 -0.31 11.66
C VAL A 26 24.18 -0.77 12.31
N ALA A 27 23.97 -0.53 13.60
CA ALA A 27 22.73 -0.87 14.30
C ALA A 27 21.52 -0.08 13.74
N LEU A 28 21.69 1.20 13.39
CA LEU A 28 20.65 2.01 12.77
C LEU A 28 20.27 1.52 11.36
N LEU A 29 21.23 1.01 10.59
CA LEU A 29 20.97 0.46 9.26
C LEU A 29 20.21 -0.88 9.30
N LEU A 30 20.33 -1.66 10.37
CA LEU A 30 19.64 -2.94 10.54
C LEU A 30 18.17 -2.80 10.99
N CYS A 31 17.75 -1.67 11.56
CA CYS A 31 16.37 -1.46 12.03
C CYS A 31 15.33 -1.22 10.92
N GLY A 32 15.73 -1.09 9.65
CA GLY A 32 14.86 -0.61 8.56
C GLY A 32 13.91 -1.62 7.92
N CYS A 33 13.94 -2.91 8.26
CA CYS A 33 13.17 -3.95 7.56
C CYS A 33 11.97 -4.47 8.35
N ALA A 34 11.10 -3.58 8.85
CA ALA A 34 9.88 -4.00 9.52
C ALA A 34 8.87 -4.56 8.52
N GLN A 35 8.35 -5.76 8.80
CA GLN A 35 7.24 -6.35 8.08
C GLN A 35 5.93 -5.79 8.61
N THR A 36 5.13 -5.20 7.74
CA THR A 36 3.80 -4.67 8.09
C THR A 36 2.71 -5.64 7.68
N ARG A 37 1.82 -5.96 8.63
CA ARG A 37 0.59 -6.72 8.35
C ARG A 37 -0.57 -5.74 8.23
N VAL A 38 -1.30 -5.82 7.15
CA VAL A 38 -2.45 -4.97 6.88
C VAL A 38 -3.66 -5.85 6.67
N HIS A 39 -4.70 -5.61 7.47
CA HIS A 39 -6.02 -6.20 7.27
C HIS A 39 -6.84 -5.30 6.37
N LYS A 40 -7.51 -5.87 5.36
CA LYS A 40 -8.40 -5.15 4.44
C LYS A 40 -9.74 -5.86 4.34
N GLY A 41 -10.82 -5.09 4.35
CA GLY A 41 -12.18 -5.58 4.27
C GLY A 41 -12.83 -5.79 5.64
N VAL A 42 -13.87 -6.61 5.68
CA VAL A 42 -14.65 -6.88 6.89
C VAL A 42 -13.98 -7.97 7.73
N VAL A 43 -13.94 -7.80 9.04
CA VAL A 43 -13.53 -8.87 9.96
C VAL A 43 -14.69 -9.85 10.08
N ILE A 44 -14.56 -11.01 9.43
CA ILE A 44 -15.56 -12.06 9.47
C ILE A 44 -15.25 -12.95 10.67
N ASP A 45 -16.10 -12.89 11.70
CA ASP A 45 -16.05 -13.85 12.80
C ASP A 45 -16.56 -15.21 12.30
N PRO A 46 -15.74 -16.28 12.36
CA PRO A 46 -16.15 -17.61 11.91
C PRO A 46 -17.39 -18.15 12.63
N GLN A 47 -17.57 -17.79 13.91
CA GLN A 47 -18.70 -18.24 14.71
C GLN A 47 -20.01 -17.58 14.24
N LEU A 48 -20.01 -16.25 14.11
CA LEU A 48 -21.16 -15.51 13.61
C LEU A 48 -21.51 -15.90 12.18
N ALA A 49 -20.49 -16.08 11.36
CA ALA A 49 -20.70 -16.51 9.98
C ALA A 49 -21.26 -17.94 9.88
N SER A 50 -20.94 -18.85 10.80
CA SER A 50 -21.50 -20.21 10.84
C SER A 50 -22.90 -20.28 11.44
N ALA A 51 -23.32 -19.24 12.17
CA ALA A 51 -24.64 -19.16 12.75
C ALA A 51 -25.75 -18.80 11.74
N ILE A 52 -25.38 -18.32 10.55
CA ILE A 52 -26.34 -17.96 9.51
C ILE A 52 -26.93 -19.24 8.89
N GLN A 53 -28.26 -19.35 8.99
CA GLN A 53 -29.00 -20.53 8.53
C GLN A 53 -29.81 -20.22 7.27
N PRO A 54 -29.58 -20.95 6.15
CA PRO A 54 -30.44 -20.85 4.98
C PRO A 54 -31.90 -21.18 5.30
N GLY A 55 -32.81 -20.40 4.74
CA GLY A 55 -34.25 -20.55 4.92
C GLY A 55 -34.82 -19.93 6.21
N VAL A 56 -33.99 -19.57 7.18
CA VAL A 56 -34.40 -18.97 8.48
C VAL A 56 -34.04 -17.49 8.54
N ASP A 57 -32.78 -17.17 8.19
CA ASP A 57 -32.27 -15.80 8.25
C ASP A 57 -32.70 -14.98 7.03
N ASN A 58 -32.80 -13.66 7.26
CA ASN A 58 -33.13 -12.68 6.22
C ASN A 58 -32.02 -11.61 6.13
N LYS A 59 -32.16 -10.65 5.19
CA LYS A 59 -31.19 -9.57 4.98
C LYS A 59 -30.90 -8.79 6.27
N ASP A 60 -31.92 -8.48 7.06
CA ASP A 60 -31.77 -7.70 8.28
C ASP A 60 -31.02 -8.48 9.38
N SER A 61 -31.29 -9.78 9.51
CA SER A 61 -30.58 -10.63 10.48
C SER A 61 -29.11 -10.80 10.10
N VAL A 62 -28.81 -10.98 8.81
CA VAL A 62 -27.45 -11.07 8.31
C VAL A 62 -26.68 -9.76 8.49
N GLU A 63 -27.31 -8.61 8.21
CA GLU A 63 -26.68 -7.30 8.42
C GLU A 63 -26.42 -7.02 9.91
N LYS A 64 -27.32 -7.43 10.81
CA LYS A 64 -27.10 -7.33 12.26
C LYS A 64 -25.98 -8.23 12.77
N ALA A 65 -25.84 -9.44 12.21
CA ALA A 65 -24.83 -10.39 12.63
C ALA A 65 -23.45 -10.11 12.07
N LEU A 66 -23.34 -9.76 10.79
CA LEU A 66 -22.06 -9.59 10.07
C LEU A 66 -21.74 -8.14 9.75
N GLY A 67 -22.67 -7.22 9.95
CA GLY A 67 -22.55 -5.84 9.49
C GLY A 67 -22.87 -5.71 8.00
N ARG A 68 -22.59 -4.53 7.46
CA ARG A 68 -22.80 -4.25 6.04
C ARG A 68 -21.89 -5.09 5.15
N PRO A 69 -22.37 -5.61 4.01
CA PRO A 69 -21.53 -6.32 3.06
C PRO A 69 -20.44 -5.41 2.48
N THR A 70 -19.31 -5.99 2.09
CA THR A 70 -18.24 -5.26 1.40
C THR A 70 -18.74 -4.68 0.07
N PHE A 71 -19.54 -5.45 -0.64
CA PHE A 71 -20.27 -4.99 -1.83
C PHE A 71 -21.45 -5.92 -2.11
N VAL A 72 -22.41 -5.39 -2.85
CA VAL A 72 -23.57 -6.13 -3.37
C VAL A 72 -23.31 -6.44 -4.83
N GLY A 73 -23.76 -7.60 -5.29
CA GLY A 73 -23.58 -8.00 -6.69
C GLY A 73 -24.21 -6.98 -7.64
N GLN A 74 -23.44 -6.49 -8.60
CA GLN A 74 -23.91 -5.48 -9.55
C GLN A 74 -24.99 -6.04 -10.49
N PHE A 75 -24.86 -7.29 -10.88
CA PHE A 75 -25.80 -7.99 -11.78
C PHE A 75 -26.79 -8.88 -11.02
N THR A 76 -26.50 -9.18 -9.75
CA THR A 76 -27.29 -10.02 -8.87
C THR A 76 -27.50 -9.30 -7.54
N PRO A 77 -28.47 -8.37 -7.43
CA PRO A 77 -28.66 -7.51 -6.24
C PRO A 77 -29.00 -8.31 -4.97
N ASN A 78 -29.31 -9.60 -5.12
CA ASN A 78 -29.57 -10.52 -4.01
C ASN A 78 -28.30 -11.27 -3.55
N ASP A 79 -27.14 -11.01 -4.14
CA ASP A 79 -25.87 -11.60 -3.72
C ASP A 79 -25.06 -10.58 -2.92
N TRP A 80 -24.80 -10.87 -1.65
CA TRP A 80 -23.98 -10.05 -0.78
C TRP A 80 -22.60 -10.69 -0.59
N TYR A 81 -21.57 -9.88 -0.74
CA TYR A 81 -20.17 -10.29 -0.66
C TYR A 81 -19.50 -9.69 0.56
N TYR A 82 -18.98 -10.55 1.41
CA TYR A 82 -18.13 -10.19 2.54
C TYR A 82 -16.70 -10.63 2.23
N VAL A 83 -15.79 -9.68 2.13
CA VAL A 83 -14.38 -9.96 1.79
C VAL A 83 -13.49 -9.56 2.95
N SER A 84 -12.66 -10.50 3.39
CA SER A 84 -11.63 -10.33 4.39
C SER A 84 -10.29 -10.73 3.80
N ARG A 85 -9.27 -9.89 3.91
CA ARG A 85 -7.94 -10.14 3.35
C ARG A 85 -6.85 -9.65 4.28
N ASP A 86 -5.93 -10.54 4.63
CA ASP A 86 -4.69 -10.22 5.33
C ASP A 86 -3.54 -10.17 4.35
N VAL A 87 -2.80 -9.07 4.39
CA VAL A 87 -1.70 -8.80 3.48
C VAL A 87 -0.44 -8.52 4.27
N ASN A 88 0.64 -9.19 3.91
CA ASN A 88 1.98 -8.87 4.40
C ASN A 88 2.72 -8.01 3.39
N GLN A 89 3.24 -6.90 3.87
CA GLN A 89 4.10 -6.02 3.10
C GLN A 89 5.46 -5.90 3.77
N VAL A 90 6.52 -6.18 3.03
CA VAL A 90 7.89 -6.05 3.48
C VAL A 90 8.54 -4.92 2.69
N ALA A 91 8.86 -3.83 3.36
CA ALA A 91 9.51 -2.64 2.76
C ALA A 91 8.94 -2.28 1.37
N PHE A 92 9.77 -2.23 0.35
CA PHE A 92 9.41 -1.85 -1.03
C PHE A 92 8.90 -3.01 -1.89
N ARG A 93 8.68 -4.20 -1.30
CA ARG A 93 8.16 -5.36 -2.04
C ARG A 93 6.66 -5.26 -2.27
N ASN A 94 6.18 -5.89 -3.34
CA ASN A 94 4.75 -6.02 -3.59
C ASN A 94 4.05 -6.73 -2.45
N PRO A 95 2.89 -6.23 -1.99
CA PRO A 95 2.10 -6.84 -0.94
C PRO A 95 1.72 -8.28 -1.29
N ARG A 96 1.88 -9.20 -0.36
CA ARG A 96 1.49 -10.61 -0.55
C ARG A 96 0.30 -10.95 0.31
N VAL A 97 -0.73 -11.52 -0.30
CA VAL A 97 -1.91 -12.02 0.41
C VAL A 97 -1.53 -13.26 1.20
N THR A 98 -1.65 -13.20 2.52
CA THR A 98 -1.39 -14.32 3.43
C THR A 98 -2.65 -15.11 3.71
N LYS A 99 -3.77 -14.42 3.93
CA LYS A 99 -5.08 -15.03 4.17
C LYS A 99 -6.14 -14.24 3.40
N GLN A 100 -7.09 -14.94 2.83
CA GLN A 100 -8.28 -14.36 2.22
C GLN A 100 -9.47 -15.23 2.56
N THR A 101 -10.60 -14.62 2.85
CA THR A 101 -11.88 -15.27 3.00
C THR A 101 -12.90 -14.43 2.25
N VAL A 102 -13.60 -15.05 1.36
CA VAL A 102 -14.75 -14.44 0.67
C VAL A 102 -15.97 -15.26 1.04
N MET A 103 -16.95 -14.62 1.64
CA MET A 103 -18.24 -15.23 1.93
C MET A 103 -19.30 -14.59 1.05
N ILE A 104 -20.09 -15.40 0.39
CA ILE A 104 -21.18 -15.00 -0.49
C ILE A 104 -22.46 -15.48 0.16
N VAL A 105 -23.34 -14.52 0.49
CA VAL A 105 -24.69 -14.80 0.99
C VAL A 105 -25.65 -14.47 -0.13
N ARG A 106 -26.37 -15.49 -0.61
CA ARG A 106 -27.40 -15.35 -1.64
C ARG A 106 -28.75 -15.33 -1.00
N PHE A 107 -29.56 -14.36 -1.39
CA PHE A 107 -30.93 -14.21 -0.93
C PHE A 107 -31.93 -14.61 -2.01
N ASP A 108 -33.06 -15.12 -1.59
CA ASP A 108 -34.19 -15.37 -2.47
C ASP A 108 -34.94 -14.07 -2.83
N SER A 109 -35.99 -14.16 -3.65
CA SER A 109 -36.82 -13.03 -4.04
C SER A 109 -37.60 -12.41 -2.85
N LYS A 110 -37.73 -13.14 -1.75
CA LYS A 110 -38.41 -12.69 -0.51
C LYS A 110 -37.43 -12.04 0.48
N GLY A 111 -36.11 -12.08 0.20
CA GLY A 111 -35.07 -11.55 1.06
C GLY A 111 -34.57 -12.51 2.13
N ASN A 112 -34.93 -13.81 2.09
CA ASN A 112 -34.39 -14.81 2.99
C ASN A 112 -33.09 -15.39 2.42
N VAL A 113 -32.22 -15.89 3.30
CA VAL A 113 -30.97 -16.53 2.90
C VAL A 113 -31.27 -17.83 2.14
N ALA A 114 -30.93 -17.89 0.87
CA ALA A 114 -31.05 -19.08 0.06
C ALA A 114 -29.82 -19.98 0.20
N SER A 115 -28.62 -19.40 0.20
CA SER A 115 -27.38 -20.15 0.37
C SER A 115 -26.24 -19.27 0.90
N VAL A 116 -25.31 -19.92 1.61
CA VAL A 116 -24.06 -19.29 2.07
C VAL A 116 -22.89 -20.14 1.51
N SER A 117 -21.99 -19.49 0.77
CA SER A 117 -20.77 -20.13 0.29
C SER A 117 -19.54 -19.38 0.77
N ARG A 118 -18.45 -20.12 1.02
CA ARG A 118 -17.18 -19.55 1.47
C ARG A 118 -16.06 -20.06 0.59
N THR A 119 -15.18 -19.15 0.21
CA THR A 119 -13.97 -19.44 -0.56
C THR A 119 -12.79 -18.75 0.12
N GLY A 120 -11.62 -19.33 -0.02
CA GLY A 120 -10.41 -18.88 0.62
C GLY A 120 -9.40 -18.29 -0.36
N LYS A 121 -8.13 -18.51 -0.03
CA LYS A 121 -6.98 -18.01 -0.80
C LYS A 121 -6.85 -18.66 -2.19
N GLU A 122 -7.47 -19.78 -2.43
CA GLU A 122 -7.44 -20.52 -3.70
C GLU A 122 -7.91 -19.70 -4.89
N LEU A 123 -8.76 -18.70 -4.66
CA LEU A 123 -9.24 -17.79 -5.71
C LEU A 123 -8.36 -16.56 -5.91
N VAL A 124 -7.24 -16.44 -5.19
CA VAL A 124 -6.32 -15.32 -5.38
C VAL A 124 -5.50 -15.53 -6.63
N MET A 125 -5.79 -14.77 -7.66
CA MET A 125 -4.99 -14.75 -8.89
C MET A 125 -3.87 -13.72 -8.80
N ASN A 126 -2.65 -14.13 -9.17
CA ASN A 126 -1.56 -13.20 -9.40
C ASN A 126 -1.69 -12.64 -10.83
N VAL A 127 -2.07 -11.38 -10.92
CA VAL A 127 -2.13 -10.69 -12.21
C VAL A 127 -0.76 -10.02 -12.44
N ALA A 128 -0.06 -10.43 -13.48
CA ALA A 128 1.12 -9.72 -13.95
C ALA A 128 0.67 -8.49 -14.76
N PRO A 129 1.06 -7.27 -14.37
CA PRO A 129 0.74 -6.09 -15.16
C PRO A 129 1.39 -6.21 -16.54
N ASN A 130 0.66 -5.79 -17.57
CA ASN A 130 1.23 -5.70 -18.91
C ASN A 130 2.19 -4.50 -18.95
N HIS A 131 3.45 -4.74 -19.29
CA HIS A 131 4.47 -3.69 -19.42
C HIS A 131 4.39 -2.91 -20.75
N ARG A 132 3.35 -3.16 -21.56
CA ARG A 132 3.14 -2.34 -22.76
C ARG A 132 2.68 -0.96 -22.34
N GLU A 133 3.51 0.00 -22.62
CA GLU A 133 3.17 1.41 -22.47
C GLU A 133 2.31 1.86 -23.66
N THR A 134 1.22 2.55 -23.40
CA THR A 134 0.47 3.22 -24.44
C THR A 134 1.31 4.40 -24.91
N PRO A 135 1.70 4.50 -26.21
CA PRO A 135 2.45 5.65 -26.68
C PRO A 135 1.60 6.91 -26.49
N THR A 136 2.04 7.76 -25.59
CA THR A 136 1.43 9.07 -25.40
C THR A 136 2.10 10.06 -26.36
N LEU A 137 1.31 10.87 -27.05
CA LEU A 137 1.78 11.96 -27.93
C LEU A 137 2.41 13.13 -27.14
N GLY A 138 2.71 12.93 -25.86
CA GLY A 138 3.36 13.92 -25.01
C GLY A 138 4.84 14.11 -25.34
N ARG A 139 5.33 15.32 -25.13
CA ARG A 139 6.77 15.66 -25.23
C ARG A 139 7.55 14.86 -24.15
N LYS A 140 8.48 14.03 -24.59
CA LYS A 140 9.42 13.34 -23.66
C LYS A 140 10.43 14.37 -23.15
N ARG A 141 10.29 14.79 -21.92
CA ARG A 141 11.29 15.61 -21.26
C ARG A 141 12.29 14.69 -20.55
N SER A 142 13.58 14.98 -20.72
CA SER A 142 14.62 14.30 -19.96
C SER A 142 14.53 14.73 -18.50
N PHE A 143 14.85 13.83 -17.56
CA PHE A 143 14.92 14.14 -16.13
C PHE A 143 15.78 15.40 -15.85
N PHE A 144 16.90 15.54 -16.53
CA PHE A 144 17.76 16.72 -16.41
C PHE A 144 17.14 17.98 -17.01
N GLU A 145 16.36 17.87 -18.09
CA GLU A 145 15.62 18.99 -18.69
C GLU A 145 14.51 19.48 -17.74
N GLU A 146 13.87 18.56 -17.00
CA GLU A 146 12.84 18.89 -16.04
C GLU A 146 13.41 19.48 -14.74
N LEU A 147 14.57 18.96 -14.29
CA LEU A 147 15.24 19.44 -13.09
C LEU A 147 15.97 20.76 -13.32
N PHE A 148 16.62 20.95 -14.45
CA PHE A 148 17.47 22.13 -14.74
C PHE A 148 16.87 23.07 -15.81
N GLY A 149 15.88 22.66 -16.56
CA GLY A 149 15.26 23.46 -17.63
C GLY A 149 14.55 24.73 -17.15
N ASN A 150 14.28 24.81 -15.85
CA ASN A 150 13.69 26.01 -15.22
C ASN A 150 14.74 26.90 -14.50
N ILE A 151 15.99 26.45 -14.42
CA ILE A 151 17.09 27.21 -13.81
C ILE A 151 17.64 28.15 -14.88
N GLY A 152 17.21 29.38 -14.89
CA GLY A 152 17.64 30.42 -15.81
C GLY A 152 16.51 31.23 -16.45
N GLN A 153 15.26 30.82 -16.30
CA GLN A 153 14.11 31.57 -16.77
C GLN A 153 13.55 32.58 -15.74
N VAL A 154 14.09 32.57 -14.53
CA VAL A 154 13.68 33.50 -13.49
C VAL A 154 14.74 34.63 -13.41
N GLY A 155 14.63 35.60 -14.27
CA GLY A 155 15.36 36.80 -14.06
C GLY A 155 16.00 37.45 -15.26
N ALA A 156 15.23 38.09 -16.09
CA ALA A 156 15.60 39.37 -16.69
C ALA A 156 14.33 40.08 -17.20
N PRO A 157 13.67 40.93 -16.41
CA PRO A 157 12.82 41.93 -16.99
C PRO A 157 13.72 43.01 -17.56
N GLY A 158 13.85 43.05 -18.89
CA GLY A 158 14.41 44.21 -19.54
C GLY A 158 15.75 44.06 -20.26
N LEU A 159 15.74 43.30 -21.37
CA LEU A 159 16.65 43.57 -22.48
C LEU A 159 15.79 43.58 -23.77
N PRO A 160 15.64 44.72 -24.43
CA PRO A 160 14.94 44.78 -25.71
C PRO A 160 15.84 44.22 -26.80
N GLY A 161 15.42 43.11 -27.41
CA GLY A 161 16.11 42.64 -28.62
C GLY A 161 16.44 41.16 -28.72
N GLN A 162 15.60 40.25 -28.22
CA GLN A 162 15.76 38.84 -28.56
C GLN A 162 14.48 38.30 -29.20
N PRO A 163 14.57 37.76 -30.44
CA PRO A 163 13.39 37.23 -31.10
C PRO A 163 12.84 36.01 -30.38
N THR A 164 11.60 36.09 -29.97
CA THR A 164 10.81 34.95 -29.48
C THR A 164 10.79 33.85 -30.54
N PRO A 165 11.13 32.59 -30.21
CA PRO A 165 10.85 31.49 -31.11
C PRO A 165 9.33 31.32 -31.18
N GLY A 166 8.80 31.43 -32.39
CA GLY A 166 7.41 31.52 -32.69
C GLY A 166 6.52 30.46 -32.08
N GLY A 167 5.44 30.95 -31.49
CA GLY A 167 4.25 30.19 -31.19
C GLY A 167 3.60 29.73 -32.52
N GLY A 168 3.73 28.44 -32.81
CA GLY A 168 2.92 27.76 -33.80
C GLY A 168 1.54 27.55 -33.18
N GLY A 169 0.55 28.30 -33.69
CA GLY A 169 -0.84 28.14 -33.34
C GLY A 169 -1.49 26.92 -33.96
N PRO A 170 -2.72 26.63 -33.56
CA PRO A 170 -3.38 25.36 -33.76
C PRO A 170 -4.03 25.25 -35.13
N TYR A 171 -3.98 24.08 -35.68
CA TYR A 171 -5.01 23.53 -36.55
C TYR A 171 -5.34 22.11 -36.07
#